data_b4bcda49b406f57fbaac2e61aea2edff
#
_entry.id   b4bcda49b406f57fbaac2e61aea2edff
#
_cell.length_a   1.000
_cell.length_b   1.000
_cell.length_c   1.000
_cell.angle_alpha   90.00
_cell.angle_beta   90.00
_cell.angle_gamma   90.00
#
_symmetry.space_group_name_H-M   'P 1'
#
loop_
_entity.id
_entity.type
_entity.pdbx_description
1 polymer ?
#
loop_
_entity_poly.entity_id
_entity_poly.type
_entity_poly.pdbx_seq_one_letter_code
_entity_poly.pdbx_strand_id
1 'polypeptide(L)'
;MRKINCFHFFLLLISLLLSGCQSNETTNEKTKVPEEKLVEAKYQEILSSRNNITVKMEKEEYLTTDSQITVNFQNKSDEELIYGAGFTIEQKVDGKWYYVLFKEGTTIPDIGYILKPHETKSETYSLESLKNKLSPGKYRLIQRFGATSLAAPFEVIKP
;
A
#
# COMPACT_ATOMS: atom_id res chain seq x y z
N MET A 1 8.18 -82.02 27.44
CA MET A 1 7.39 -80.76 27.59
C MET A 1 8.29 -79.63 27.16
N ARG A 2 8.13 -79.11 25.92
CA ARG A 2 8.93 -78.00 25.36
C ARG A 2 8.20 -76.67 25.69
N LYS A 3 8.83 -75.85 26.51
CA LYS A 3 8.36 -74.51 26.75
C LYS A 3 8.61 -73.67 25.53
N ILE A 4 7.55 -73.32 24.80
CA ILE A 4 7.61 -72.37 23.71
C ILE A 4 7.76 -70.97 24.32
N ASN A 5 8.88 -70.33 24.08
CA ASN A 5 9.17 -69.00 24.61
C ASN A 5 8.21 -67.99 23.96
N CYS A 6 7.34 -67.45 24.77
CA CYS A 6 6.40 -66.41 24.43
C CYS A 6 7.04 -65.11 23.89
N PHE A 7 8.39 -65.03 24.02
CA PHE A 7 9.16 -63.86 23.62
C PHE A 7 9.34 -63.71 22.10
N HIS A 8 9.32 -64.83 21.35
CA HIS A 8 9.49 -64.81 19.90
C HIS A 8 8.18 -64.50 19.16
N PHE A 9 7.04 -64.68 19.79
CA PHE A 9 5.74 -64.38 19.20
C PHE A 9 5.40 -62.87 19.24
N PHE A 10 5.98 -62.16 20.23
CA PHE A 10 5.76 -60.73 20.40
C PHE A 10 6.65 -59.92 19.42
N LEU A 11 7.80 -60.44 18.98
CA LEU A 11 8.67 -59.76 18.03
C LEU A 11 8.13 -59.83 16.59
N LEU A 12 7.32 -60.86 16.27
CA LEU A 12 6.74 -61.00 14.93
C LEU A 12 5.48 -60.14 14.69
N LEU A 13 4.85 -59.68 15.74
CA LEU A 13 3.67 -58.84 15.65
C LEU A 13 3.98 -57.33 15.47
N ILE A 14 5.20 -56.91 15.79
CA ILE A 14 5.63 -55.51 15.71
C ILE A 14 6.11 -55.15 14.28
N SER A 15 6.46 -56.15 13.44
CA SER A 15 6.96 -55.92 12.07
C SER A 15 5.84 -55.63 11.02
N LEU A 16 4.58 -55.73 11.38
CA LEU A 16 3.43 -55.55 10.45
C LEU A 16 2.73 -54.19 10.53
N LEU A 17 3.20 -53.27 11.40
CA LEU A 17 2.62 -51.96 11.57
C LEU A 17 3.39 -50.82 10.93
N LEU A 18 4.38 -51.10 10.08
CA LEU A 18 5.14 -50.10 9.34
C LEU A 18 4.70 -49.97 7.85
N SER A 19 3.46 -50.32 7.53
CA SER A 19 2.85 -49.90 6.27
C SER A 19 2.51 -48.43 6.38
N GLY A 20 3.54 -47.58 6.32
CA GLY A 20 3.38 -46.13 6.26
C GLY A 20 2.55 -45.79 5.02
N CYS A 21 1.41 -45.13 5.23
CA CYS A 21 0.72 -44.38 4.21
C CYS A 21 1.70 -43.38 3.62
N GLN A 22 2.15 -43.66 2.41
CA GLN A 22 2.80 -42.66 1.55
C GLN A 22 1.69 -41.75 1.06
N SER A 23 1.35 -40.71 1.84
CA SER A 23 0.57 -39.58 1.34
C SER A 23 1.45 -38.90 0.29
N ASN A 24 1.02 -38.98 -0.97
CA ASN A 24 1.51 -38.11 -2.02
C ASN A 24 1.19 -36.66 -1.60
N GLU A 25 2.11 -36.00 -0.92
CA GLU A 25 2.11 -34.57 -0.86
C GLU A 25 2.36 -34.05 -2.28
N THR A 26 1.26 -33.75 -2.96
CA THR A 26 1.30 -32.87 -4.11
C THR A 26 1.86 -31.55 -3.58
N THR A 27 3.15 -31.34 -3.79
CA THR A 27 3.82 -30.07 -3.52
C THR A 27 3.19 -29.05 -4.46
N ASN A 28 2.11 -28.42 -4.01
CA ASN A 28 1.69 -27.16 -4.55
C ASN A 28 2.81 -26.18 -4.20
N GLU A 29 3.78 -26.04 -5.09
CA GLU A 29 4.63 -24.87 -5.15
C GLU A 29 3.70 -23.65 -5.34
N LYS A 30 3.17 -23.16 -4.23
CA LYS A 30 2.74 -21.78 -4.17
C LYS A 30 3.98 -20.97 -4.50
N THR A 31 4.06 -20.52 -5.74
CA THR A 31 4.97 -19.47 -6.15
C THR A 31 4.77 -18.35 -5.14
N LYS A 32 5.69 -18.25 -4.18
CA LYS A 32 5.69 -17.22 -3.16
C LYS A 32 6.02 -15.94 -3.92
N VAL A 33 4.98 -15.24 -4.37
CA VAL A 33 5.13 -13.86 -4.83
C VAL A 33 5.87 -13.15 -3.70
N PRO A 34 7.02 -12.52 -3.95
CA PRO A 34 7.75 -11.83 -2.91
C PRO A 34 6.79 -10.87 -2.22
N GLU A 35 6.56 -11.07 -0.93
CA GLU A 35 5.76 -10.17 -0.11
C GLU A 35 6.49 -8.83 -0.14
N GLU A 36 5.95 -7.87 -0.89
CA GLU A 36 6.58 -6.58 -1.05
C GLU A 36 6.63 -5.91 0.33
N LYS A 37 7.85 -5.65 0.81
CA LYS A 37 8.06 -5.05 2.13
C LYS A 37 7.42 -3.67 2.16
N LEU A 38 6.33 -3.53 2.91
CA LEU A 38 5.68 -2.26 3.14
C LEU A 38 6.64 -1.30 3.86
N VAL A 39 6.76 -0.08 3.37
CA VAL A 39 7.56 0.99 4.00
C VAL A 39 6.60 1.88 4.76
N GLU A 40 6.67 1.85 6.09
CA GLU A 40 5.80 2.66 6.95
C GLU A 40 6.02 4.15 6.71
N ALA A 41 4.94 4.92 6.58
CA ALA A 41 5.00 6.35 6.38
C ALA A 41 5.57 7.05 7.62
N LYS A 42 6.43 8.04 7.39
CA LYS A 42 7.12 8.79 8.47
C LYS A 42 6.13 9.48 9.41
N TYR A 43 5.02 9.98 8.88
CA TYR A 43 4.00 10.66 9.65
C TYR A 43 2.66 9.95 9.52
N GLN A 44 2.13 9.47 10.63
CA GLN A 44 0.86 8.75 10.66
C GLN A 44 -0.34 9.70 10.63
N GLU A 45 -0.21 10.90 11.19
CA GLU A 45 -1.25 11.93 11.23
C GLU A 45 -0.81 13.14 10.42
N ILE A 46 -1.56 13.43 9.35
CA ILE A 46 -1.40 14.62 8.51
C ILE A 46 -2.79 15.19 8.25
N LEU A 47 -2.97 16.48 8.49
CA LEU A 47 -4.23 17.19 8.31
C LEU A 47 -4.51 17.47 6.83
N SER A 48 -5.80 17.62 6.48
CA SER A 48 -6.23 18.07 5.15
C SER A 48 -6.29 19.60 5.03
N SER A 49 -6.19 20.32 6.14
CA SER A 49 -6.18 21.77 6.17
C SER A 49 -5.29 22.29 7.30
N ARG A 50 -4.49 23.31 7.00
CA ARG A 50 -3.65 24.02 7.98
C ARG A 50 -3.29 25.40 7.44
N ASN A 51 -3.22 26.43 8.31
CA ASN A 51 -2.77 27.78 7.96
C ASN A 51 -3.53 28.34 6.74
N ASN A 52 -4.85 28.20 6.70
CA ASN A 52 -5.70 28.63 5.59
C ASN A 52 -5.43 27.94 4.24
N ILE A 53 -4.66 26.85 4.24
CA ILE A 53 -4.50 25.98 3.07
C ILE A 53 -5.37 24.74 3.27
N THR A 54 -6.07 24.33 2.21
CA THR A 54 -6.87 23.09 2.20
C THR A 54 -6.48 22.25 0.98
N VAL A 55 -6.36 20.94 1.16
CA VAL A 55 -6.24 19.98 0.08
C VAL A 55 -7.41 19.00 0.14
N LYS A 56 -8.02 18.74 -1.01
CA LYS A 56 -9.14 17.81 -1.12
C LYS A 56 -9.07 17.11 -2.48
N MET A 57 -9.31 15.80 -2.50
CA MET A 57 -9.48 15.10 -3.78
C MET A 57 -10.73 15.60 -4.51
N GLU A 58 -10.69 15.61 -5.83
CA GLU A 58 -11.85 15.93 -6.66
C GLU A 58 -12.98 14.93 -6.45
N LYS A 59 -12.63 13.64 -6.31
CA LYS A 59 -13.55 12.54 -6.01
C LYS A 59 -13.15 11.89 -4.69
N GLU A 60 -14.12 11.40 -3.95
CA GLU A 60 -13.87 10.62 -2.73
C GLU A 60 -13.50 9.17 -3.06
N GLU A 61 -13.97 8.66 -4.22
CA GLU A 61 -13.75 7.31 -4.71
C GLU A 61 -13.14 7.32 -6.11
N TYR A 62 -12.18 6.44 -6.35
CA TYR A 62 -11.55 6.15 -7.63
C TYR A 62 -11.63 4.66 -7.91
N LEU A 63 -11.63 4.27 -9.19
CA LEU A 63 -11.63 2.85 -9.58
C LEU A 63 -10.20 2.31 -9.67
N THR A 64 -10.03 1.00 -9.46
CA THR A 64 -8.74 0.32 -9.72
C THR A 64 -8.28 0.41 -11.17
N THR A 65 -9.16 0.82 -12.07
CA THR A 65 -8.89 1.05 -13.50
C THR A 65 -8.51 2.49 -13.82
N ASP A 66 -8.71 3.44 -12.91
CA ASP A 66 -8.35 4.83 -13.14
C ASP A 66 -6.82 4.96 -13.25
N SER A 67 -6.37 5.69 -14.26
CA SER A 67 -4.94 5.98 -14.48
C SER A 67 -4.50 7.33 -13.94
N GLN A 68 -5.43 8.12 -13.44
CA GLN A 68 -5.20 9.48 -12.95
C GLN A 68 -6.07 9.79 -11.72
N ILE A 69 -5.56 10.68 -10.88
CA ILE A 69 -6.28 11.25 -9.75
C ILE A 69 -6.12 12.77 -9.76
N THR A 70 -7.16 13.49 -9.35
CA THR A 70 -7.17 14.96 -9.30
C THR A 70 -7.36 15.44 -7.86
N VAL A 71 -6.54 16.39 -7.46
CA VAL A 71 -6.60 17.04 -6.15
C VAL A 71 -6.79 18.54 -6.31
N ASN A 72 -7.58 19.12 -5.44
CA ASN A 72 -7.85 20.56 -5.39
C ASN A 72 -7.10 21.18 -4.22
N PHE A 73 -6.36 22.24 -4.50
CA PHE A 73 -5.67 23.08 -3.52
C PHE A 73 -6.44 24.38 -3.38
N GLN A 74 -6.68 24.78 -2.15
CA GLN A 74 -7.30 26.08 -1.87
C GLN A 74 -6.42 26.86 -0.91
N ASN A 75 -6.00 28.05 -1.34
CA ASN A 75 -5.31 29.02 -0.52
C ASN A 75 -6.33 30.08 -0.06
N LYS A 76 -6.64 30.09 1.22
CA LYS A 76 -7.55 31.10 1.84
C LYS A 76 -6.78 32.21 2.55
N SER A 77 -5.44 32.23 2.40
CA SER A 77 -4.58 33.28 2.99
C SER A 77 -4.37 34.43 2.01
N ASP A 78 -3.82 35.52 2.54
CA ASP A 78 -3.40 36.71 1.76
C ASP A 78 -1.98 36.59 1.20
N GLU A 79 -1.32 35.42 1.39
CA GLU A 79 0.06 35.16 0.98
C GLU A 79 0.12 34.19 -0.18
N GLU A 80 1.14 34.33 -1.04
CA GLU A 80 1.47 33.35 -2.05
C GLU A 80 2.10 32.09 -1.39
N LEU A 81 1.73 30.93 -1.89
CA LEU A 81 2.27 29.65 -1.42
C LEU A 81 3.03 28.95 -2.53
N ILE A 82 4.15 28.34 -2.18
CA ILE A 82 4.92 27.54 -3.12
C ILE A 82 4.69 26.06 -2.82
N TYR A 83 4.38 25.27 -3.86
CA TYR A 83 4.32 23.82 -3.78
C TYR A 83 5.09 23.17 -4.93
N GLY A 84 5.59 21.97 -4.73
CA GLY A 84 6.37 21.23 -5.74
C GLY A 84 5.49 20.41 -6.68
N ALA A 85 6.04 20.04 -7.84
CA ALA A 85 5.41 19.10 -8.78
C ALA A 85 5.24 17.69 -8.19
N GLY A 86 6.02 17.36 -7.15
CA GLY A 86 6.02 16.05 -6.51
C GLY A 86 4.84 15.86 -5.55
N PHE A 87 4.35 14.63 -5.51
CA PHE A 87 3.35 14.15 -4.57
C PHE A 87 3.78 12.80 -3.99
N THR A 88 3.13 12.38 -2.93
CA THR A 88 3.26 11.04 -2.37
C THR A 88 1.88 10.43 -2.21
N ILE A 89 1.74 9.13 -2.48
CA ILE A 89 0.54 8.37 -2.14
C ILE A 89 0.89 7.43 -1.00
N GLU A 90 -0.01 7.34 -0.04
CA GLU A 90 0.09 6.39 1.06
C GLU A 90 -1.17 5.55 1.13
N GLN A 91 -1.02 4.26 1.45
CA GLN A 91 -2.11 3.31 1.66
C GLN A 91 -2.27 3.02 3.14
N LYS A 92 -3.51 2.91 3.61
CA LYS A 92 -3.79 2.50 4.99
C LYS A 92 -3.94 0.99 5.06
N VAL A 93 -3.07 0.33 5.84
CA VAL A 93 -3.10 -1.11 6.09
C VAL A 93 -3.07 -1.32 7.61
N ASP A 94 -4.03 -2.08 8.14
CA ASP A 94 -4.14 -2.39 9.60
C ASP A 94 -4.04 -1.15 10.50
N GLY A 95 -4.67 -0.07 10.06
CA GLY A 95 -4.71 1.19 10.81
C GLY A 95 -3.53 2.12 10.62
N LYS A 96 -2.46 1.68 9.98
CA LYS A 96 -1.23 2.46 9.73
C LYS A 96 -1.11 2.87 8.27
N TRP A 97 -0.38 3.96 8.00
CA TRP A 97 -0.08 4.46 6.68
C TRP A 97 1.28 3.97 6.19
N TYR A 98 1.33 3.53 4.91
CA TYR A 98 2.50 3.02 4.23
C TYR A 98 2.66 3.70 2.88
N TYR A 99 3.90 3.96 2.47
CA TYR A 99 4.20 4.56 1.17
C TYR A 99 3.81 3.61 0.03
N VAL A 100 3.10 4.16 -0.96
CA VAL A 100 2.97 3.52 -2.28
C VAL A 100 4.20 3.92 -3.09
N LEU A 101 4.96 2.93 -3.53
CA LEU A 101 6.24 3.16 -4.18
C LEU A 101 6.08 3.54 -5.65
N PHE A 102 6.95 4.40 -6.13
CA PHE A 102 7.12 4.68 -7.55
C PHE A 102 7.97 3.58 -8.22
N LYS A 103 7.87 3.48 -9.54
CA LYS A 103 8.77 2.65 -10.34
C LYS A 103 10.21 3.10 -10.15
N GLU A 104 11.13 2.15 -10.22
CA GLU A 104 12.55 2.46 -10.19
C GLU A 104 12.91 3.38 -11.37
N GLY A 105 13.75 4.38 -11.12
CA GLY A 105 14.11 5.39 -12.11
C GLY A 105 13.06 6.48 -12.36
N THR A 106 11.91 6.47 -11.65
CA THR A 106 10.96 7.59 -11.74
C THR A 106 11.62 8.87 -11.25
N THR A 107 11.67 9.87 -12.12
CA THR A 107 12.17 11.21 -11.79
C THR A 107 10.99 12.15 -11.55
N ILE A 108 10.97 12.79 -10.39
CA ILE A 108 10.02 13.87 -10.09
C ILE A 108 10.74 15.18 -10.39
N PRO A 109 10.20 16.04 -11.29
CA PRO A 109 10.82 17.32 -11.59
C PRO A 109 10.91 18.20 -10.34
N ASP A 110 12.06 18.85 -10.14
CA ASP A 110 12.24 19.84 -9.07
C ASP A 110 11.71 21.20 -9.55
N ILE A 111 10.39 21.26 -9.74
CA ILE A 111 9.68 22.47 -10.19
C ILE A 111 8.76 22.94 -9.07
N GLY A 112 8.86 24.24 -8.75
CA GLY A 112 7.95 24.92 -7.85
C GLY A 112 6.83 25.62 -8.61
N TYR A 113 5.63 25.51 -8.10
CA TYR A 113 4.44 26.23 -8.56
C TYR A 113 3.99 27.21 -7.49
N ILE A 114 3.38 28.31 -7.94
CA ILE A 114 2.77 29.31 -7.06
C ILE A 114 1.26 29.07 -7.00
N LEU A 115 0.73 29.04 -5.81
CA LEU A 115 -0.70 29.12 -5.50
C LEU A 115 -0.96 30.51 -4.91
N LYS A 116 -1.62 31.38 -5.69
CA LYS A 116 -1.86 32.77 -5.31
C LYS A 116 -2.80 32.92 -4.13
N PRO A 117 -2.84 34.09 -3.46
CA PRO A 117 -3.87 34.41 -2.48
C PRO A 117 -5.27 34.15 -3.02
N HIS A 118 -6.12 33.52 -2.20
CA HIS A 118 -7.52 33.20 -2.50
C HIS A 118 -7.74 32.32 -3.74
N GLU A 119 -6.67 31.73 -4.30
CA GLU A 119 -6.77 30.85 -5.47
C GLU A 119 -7.20 29.44 -5.07
N THR A 120 -8.01 28.84 -5.96
CA THR A 120 -8.26 27.38 -5.99
C THR A 120 -7.66 26.83 -7.26
N LYS A 121 -6.86 25.78 -7.15
CA LYS A 121 -6.18 25.15 -8.28
C LYS A 121 -6.35 23.64 -8.21
N SER A 122 -6.58 23.03 -9.38
CA SER A 122 -6.66 21.58 -9.53
C SER A 122 -5.38 21.05 -10.16
N GLU A 123 -4.83 19.97 -9.61
CA GLU A 123 -3.69 19.24 -10.15
C GLU A 123 -4.07 17.79 -10.40
N THR A 124 -3.75 17.28 -11.58
CA THR A 124 -4.01 15.90 -11.97
C THR A 124 -2.69 15.13 -12.06
N TYR A 125 -2.63 14.02 -11.34
CA TYR A 125 -1.46 13.17 -11.27
C TYR A 125 -1.70 11.83 -11.96
N SER A 126 -0.74 11.40 -12.78
CA SER A 126 -0.75 10.06 -13.38
C SER A 126 -0.35 9.02 -12.36
N LEU A 127 -1.11 7.94 -12.27
CA LEU A 127 -0.79 6.76 -11.47
C LEU A 127 0.14 5.77 -12.19
N GLU A 128 0.45 6.02 -13.46
CA GLU A 128 1.32 5.14 -14.27
C GLU A 128 2.77 5.07 -13.77
N SER A 129 3.20 6.12 -13.05
CA SER A 129 4.52 6.17 -12.42
C SER A 129 4.64 5.31 -11.15
N LEU A 130 3.52 4.84 -10.60
CA LEU A 130 3.52 3.94 -9.44
C LEU A 130 4.03 2.56 -9.85
N LYS A 131 4.75 1.91 -8.93
CA LYS A 131 5.30 0.57 -9.13
C LYS A 131 4.20 -0.46 -9.41
N ASN A 132 3.10 -0.37 -8.66
CA ASN A 132 1.93 -1.22 -8.79
C ASN A 132 0.67 -0.39 -8.96
N LYS A 133 -0.36 -0.96 -9.61
CA LYS A 133 -1.70 -0.36 -9.62
C LYS A 133 -2.25 -0.33 -8.19
N LEU A 134 -3.05 0.68 -7.89
CA LEU A 134 -3.73 0.76 -6.61
C LEU A 134 -4.75 -0.37 -6.47
N SER A 135 -4.69 -1.10 -5.37
CA SER A 135 -5.69 -2.10 -4.99
C SER A 135 -6.85 -1.44 -4.25
N PRO A 136 -8.02 -2.10 -4.12
CA PRO A 136 -9.09 -1.56 -3.29
C PRO A 136 -8.62 -1.28 -1.87
N GLY A 137 -8.99 -0.12 -1.34
CA GLY A 137 -8.59 0.29 0.01
C GLY A 137 -8.57 1.80 0.21
N LYS A 138 -8.13 2.22 1.41
CA LYS A 138 -8.05 3.63 1.81
C LYS A 138 -6.67 4.18 1.53
N TYR A 139 -6.65 5.34 0.92
CA TYR A 139 -5.45 6.05 0.50
C TYR A 139 -5.49 7.52 0.94
N ARG A 140 -4.33 8.17 0.87
CA ARG A 140 -4.23 9.62 0.92
C ARG A 140 -3.12 10.10 -0.01
N LEU A 141 -3.37 11.19 -0.71
CA LEU A 141 -2.36 11.94 -1.42
C LEU A 141 -1.75 12.97 -0.48
N ILE A 142 -0.43 13.06 -0.43
CA ILE A 142 0.29 14.06 0.35
C ILE A 142 0.89 15.09 -0.60
N GLN A 143 0.57 16.36 -0.35
CA GLN A 143 1.16 17.51 -1.02
C GLN A 143 1.90 18.38 -0.02
N ARG A 144 3.06 18.89 -0.42
CA ARG A 144 3.89 19.75 0.41
C ARG A 144 3.83 21.19 -0.08
N PHE A 145 3.55 22.11 0.85
CA PHE A 145 3.56 23.55 0.67
C PHE A 145 4.66 24.14 1.58
N GLY A 146 5.82 24.47 1.01
CA GLY A 146 6.99 24.84 1.80
C GLY A 146 7.36 23.77 2.83
N ALA A 147 7.28 24.11 4.12
CA ALA A 147 7.53 23.18 5.23
C ALA A 147 6.29 22.39 5.69
N THR A 148 5.09 22.70 5.17
CA THR A 148 3.83 22.09 5.58
C THR A 148 3.42 20.97 4.61
N SER A 149 3.14 19.79 5.14
CA SER A 149 2.51 18.70 4.37
C SER A 149 1.04 18.60 4.72
N LEU A 150 0.20 18.43 3.70
CA LEU A 150 -1.24 18.23 3.84
C LEU A 150 -1.66 16.96 3.11
N ALA A 151 -2.71 16.29 3.62
CA ALA A 151 -3.21 15.02 3.12
C ALA A 151 -4.60 15.17 2.54
N ALA A 152 -4.83 14.63 1.34
CA ALA A 152 -6.15 14.49 0.73
C ALA A 152 -6.54 13.00 0.72
N PRO A 153 -7.44 12.55 1.62
CA PRO A 153 -7.86 11.15 1.68
C PRO A 153 -8.80 10.81 0.52
N PHE A 154 -8.74 9.54 0.08
CA PHE A 154 -9.63 8.95 -0.92
C PHE A 154 -9.71 7.43 -0.74
N GLU A 155 -10.67 6.81 -1.41
CA GLU A 155 -10.81 5.37 -1.45
C GLU A 155 -10.65 4.85 -2.88
N VAL A 156 -10.08 3.66 -3.03
CA VAL A 156 -10.03 2.93 -4.30
C VAL A 156 -10.95 1.73 -4.19
N ILE A 157 -11.85 1.60 -5.17
CA ILE A 157 -12.85 0.54 -5.23
C ILE A 157 -12.72 -0.26 -6.53
N LYS A 158 -13.32 -1.43 -6.57
CA LYS A 158 -13.45 -2.21 -7.82
C LYS A 158 -14.51 -1.58 -8.72
N PRO A 159 -14.37 -1.73 -10.06
CA PRO A 159 -15.41 -1.36 -11.01
C PRO A 159 -16.69 -2.15 -10.77
#